data_45ffd464ce0109212e943437686439d3
#
_entry.id   45ffd464ce0109212e943437686439d3
#
_cell.length_a   1.000
_cell.length_b   1.000
_cell.length_c   1.000
_cell.angle_alpha   90.00
_cell.angle_beta   90.00
_cell.angle_gamma   90.00
#
_symmetry.space_group_name_H-M   'P 1'
#
loop_
_entity.id
_entity.type
_entity.pdbx_description
1 polymer ?
#
loop_
_entity_poly.entity_id
_entity_poly.type
_entity_poly.pdbx_seq_one_letter_code
_entity_poly.pdbx_strand_id
1 'polypeptide(L)'
;MISDESDQFNPRDEKDPAVAKSKSAKRREARQLATQALYQWHMASHSINEIEAQFRVDNDFTNVDSTYFRELLHGVPSHKTEIDTALAPCLDITIEELDPVELAILRLSTYELLKRADVPYRVVINEGIELAKVYGSTDGHKFVNGVLDKLAPRLREAEVKAYKR
;
A
#
# COMPACT_ATOMS: atom_id res chain seq x y z
N MET A 1 12.61 40.55 8.02
CA MET A 1 12.30 39.25 8.49
C MET A 1 11.38 38.53 7.61
N ILE A 2 11.73 37.39 7.36
CA ILE A 2 11.09 36.56 6.35
C ILE A 2 10.50 35.28 6.93
N SER A 3 10.31 35.27 8.23
CA SER A 3 9.82 34.07 8.91
C SER A 3 8.45 33.62 8.41
N ASP A 4 7.58 34.58 8.06
CA ASP A 4 6.25 34.23 7.59
C ASP A 4 6.28 33.47 6.26
N GLU A 5 7.22 33.83 5.39
CA GLU A 5 7.36 33.17 4.12
C GLU A 5 7.83 31.72 4.27
N SER A 6 8.68 31.47 5.28
CA SER A 6 9.20 30.12 5.49
C SER A 6 8.14 29.17 6.06
N ASP A 7 7.09 29.73 6.67
CA ASP A 7 6.02 28.93 7.26
C ASP A 7 4.89 28.63 6.28
N GLN A 8 4.91 29.23 5.09
CA GLN A 8 3.87 29.02 4.10
C GLN A 8 4.16 27.78 3.27
N PHE A 9 3.12 27.00 3.01
CA PHE A 9 3.23 25.84 2.15
C PHE A 9 3.61 26.26 0.73
N ASN A 10 4.66 25.63 0.19
CA ASN A 10 5.10 25.84 -1.17
C ASN A 10 5.22 24.47 -1.85
N PRO A 11 4.39 24.18 -2.88
CA PRO A 11 4.44 22.88 -3.53
C PRO A 11 5.81 22.49 -4.09
N ARG A 12 6.67 23.47 -4.34
CA ARG A 12 8.03 23.18 -4.81
C ARG A 12 8.90 22.56 -3.73
N ASP A 13 8.59 22.87 -2.46
CA ASP A 13 9.37 22.35 -1.35
C ASP A 13 9.21 20.83 -1.20
N GLU A 14 8.04 20.29 -1.58
CA GLU A 14 7.84 18.84 -1.53
C GLU A 14 8.76 18.09 -2.48
N LYS A 15 9.22 18.75 -3.53
CA LYS A 15 10.11 18.14 -4.51
C LYS A 15 11.59 18.35 -4.16
N ASP A 16 11.86 19.18 -3.17
CA ASP A 16 13.22 19.45 -2.73
C ASP A 16 13.68 18.30 -1.84
N PRO A 17 14.75 17.57 -2.22
CA PRO A 17 15.24 16.45 -1.40
C PRO A 17 15.74 16.87 -0.02
N ALA A 18 15.98 18.17 0.20
CA ALA A 18 16.38 18.65 1.51
C ALA A 18 15.19 18.79 2.48
N VAL A 19 13.96 18.78 1.96
CA VAL A 19 12.75 18.88 2.79
C VAL A 19 12.29 17.49 3.19
N ALA A 20 12.32 17.20 4.49
CA ALA A 20 11.90 15.89 5.01
C ALA A 20 10.37 15.79 4.99
N LYS A 21 9.85 14.68 4.48
CA LYS A 21 8.44 14.38 4.50
C LYS A 21 8.01 13.92 5.89
N SER A 22 6.71 14.04 6.18
CA SER A 22 6.12 13.51 7.41
C SER A 22 6.22 11.99 7.43
N LYS A 23 6.03 11.41 8.63
CA LYS A 23 6.06 9.95 8.79
C LYS A 23 4.99 9.28 7.94
N SER A 24 3.77 9.85 7.91
CA SER A 24 2.69 9.27 7.10
C SER A 24 2.97 9.40 5.60
N ALA A 25 3.58 10.49 5.16
CA ALA A 25 3.97 10.67 3.76
C ALA A 25 5.06 9.67 3.35
N LYS A 26 6.05 9.43 4.22
CA LYS A 26 7.09 8.43 3.98
C LYS A 26 6.51 7.02 3.89
N ARG A 27 5.52 6.72 4.72
CA ARG A 27 4.85 5.42 4.68
C ARG A 27 4.02 5.26 3.40
N ARG A 28 3.41 6.34 2.93
CA ARG A 28 2.71 6.34 1.65
C ARG A 28 3.67 6.04 0.50
N GLU A 29 4.85 6.64 0.50
CA GLU A 29 5.87 6.34 -0.51
C GLU A 29 6.31 4.87 -0.43
N ALA A 30 6.43 4.33 0.78
CA ALA A 30 6.76 2.92 0.97
C ALA A 30 5.71 2.01 0.34
N ARG A 31 4.42 2.34 0.50
CA ARG A 31 3.33 1.57 -0.11
C ARG A 31 3.38 1.63 -1.63
N GLN A 32 3.70 2.80 -2.19
CA GLN A 32 3.81 2.95 -3.65
C GLN A 32 4.92 2.07 -4.20
N LEU A 33 6.09 2.12 -3.60
CA LEU A 33 7.22 1.28 -4.04
C LEU A 33 6.93 -0.21 -3.82
N ALA A 34 6.31 -0.55 -2.70
CA ALA A 34 5.96 -1.94 -2.43
C ALA A 34 4.95 -2.49 -3.43
N THR A 35 3.99 -1.67 -3.87
CA THR A 35 3.04 -2.07 -4.91
C THR A 35 3.76 -2.43 -6.20
N GLN A 36 4.70 -1.60 -6.63
CA GLN A 36 5.48 -1.86 -7.83
C GLN A 36 6.34 -3.13 -7.68
N ALA A 37 6.96 -3.28 -6.52
CA ALA A 37 7.82 -4.44 -6.26
C ALA A 37 7.02 -5.74 -6.18
N LEU A 38 5.84 -5.70 -5.57
CA LEU A 38 4.96 -6.87 -5.48
C LEU A 38 4.37 -7.24 -6.85
N TYR A 39 4.11 -6.25 -7.69
CA TYR A 39 3.73 -6.51 -9.08
C TYR A 39 4.84 -7.27 -9.79
N GLN A 40 6.07 -6.80 -9.66
CA GLN A 40 7.23 -7.46 -10.28
C GLN A 40 7.42 -8.88 -9.75
N TRP A 41 7.27 -9.07 -8.45
CA TRP A 41 7.36 -10.39 -7.84
C TRP A 41 6.31 -11.36 -8.43
N HIS A 42 5.08 -10.85 -8.64
CA HIS A 42 4.00 -11.67 -9.20
C HIS A 42 4.27 -12.03 -10.67
N MET A 43 4.80 -11.09 -11.45
CA MET A 43 4.94 -11.23 -12.91
C MET A 43 6.25 -11.89 -13.33
N ALA A 44 7.29 -11.80 -12.50
CA ALA A 44 8.62 -12.31 -12.85
C ALA A 44 9.09 -13.34 -11.82
N SER A 45 10.08 -14.15 -12.21
CA SER A 45 10.60 -15.20 -11.33
C SER A 45 11.74 -14.76 -10.44
N HIS A 46 11.85 -13.47 -10.15
CA HIS A 46 12.91 -12.95 -9.30
C HIS A 46 12.60 -13.17 -7.83
N SER A 47 13.63 -13.40 -7.03
CA SER A 47 13.47 -13.53 -5.59
C SER A 47 13.16 -12.17 -4.95
N ILE A 48 12.56 -12.20 -3.77
CA ILE A 48 12.27 -10.98 -3.03
C ILE A 48 13.54 -10.19 -2.72
N ASN A 49 14.62 -10.89 -2.38
CA ASN A 49 15.90 -10.23 -2.08
C ASN A 49 16.48 -9.52 -3.30
N GLU A 50 16.37 -10.13 -4.48
CA GLU A 50 16.80 -9.49 -5.72
C GLU A 50 15.99 -8.26 -6.04
N ILE A 51 14.65 -8.35 -5.87
CA ILE A 51 13.75 -7.24 -6.12
C ILE A 51 14.05 -6.09 -5.15
N GLU A 52 14.24 -6.40 -3.87
CA GLU A 52 14.58 -5.38 -2.87
C GLU A 52 15.87 -4.67 -3.23
N ALA A 53 16.90 -5.42 -3.57
CA ALA A 53 18.20 -4.85 -3.94
C ALA A 53 18.07 -3.92 -5.15
N GLN A 54 17.31 -4.36 -6.15
CA GLN A 54 17.07 -3.59 -7.37
C GLN A 54 16.36 -2.27 -7.06
N PHE A 55 15.32 -2.33 -6.24
CA PHE A 55 14.55 -1.13 -5.88
C PHE A 55 15.39 -0.13 -5.09
N ARG A 56 16.29 -0.61 -4.22
CA ARG A 56 17.16 0.27 -3.46
C ARG A 56 18.21 0.96 -4.32
N VAL A 57 18.62 0.35 -5.42
CA VAL A 57 19.53 0.96 -6.40
C VAL A 57 18.78 1.97 -7.26
N ASP A 58 17.58 1.63 -7.71
CA ASP A 58 16.84 2.41 -8.70
C ASP A 58 16.04 3.58 -8.12
N ASN A 59 15.87 3.63 -6.80
CA ASN A 59 15.02 4.65 -6.16
C ASN A 59 15.76 5.34 -5.02
N ASP A 60 15.41 6.61 -4.80
CA ASP A 60 15.90 7.37 -3.65
C ASP A 60 15.00 7.09 -2.45
N PHE A 61 15.57 6.50 -1.41
CA PHE A 61 14.83 6.16 -0.18
C PHE A 61 14.89 7.24 0.89
N THR A 62 15.44 8.42 0.59
CA THR A 62 15.57 9.52 1.56
C THR A 62 14.23 9.87 2.23
N ASN A 63 13.15 9.91 1.43
CA ASN A 63 11.81 10.25 1.91
C ASN A 63 10.86 9.05 1.86
N VAL A 64 11.41 7.86 2.05
CA VAL A 64 10.64 6.60 2.10
C VAL A 64 10.85 5.96 3.46
N ASP A 65 9.79 5.43 4.06
CA ASP A 65 9.90 4.57 5.24
C ASP A 65 10.43 3.21 4.75
N SER A 66 11.74 3.07 4.74
CA SER A 66 12.39 1.88 4.18
C SER A 66 12.11 0.62 4.98
N THR A 67 11.92 0.74 6.28
CA THR A 67 11.55 -0.39 7.15
C THR A 67 10.16 -0.88 6.78
N TYR A 68 9.22 0.02 6.56
CA TYR A 68 7.86 -0.35 6.16
C TYR A 68 7.82 -0.95 4.76
N PHE A 69 8.57 -0.37 3.83
CA PHE A 69 8.73 -0.94 2.48
C PHE A 69 9.19 -2.39 2.56
N ARG A 70 10.23 -2.64 3.35
CA ARG A 70 10.77 -3.99 3.51
C ARG A 70 9.76 -4.93 4.14
N GLU A 71 9.05 -4.46 5.16
CA GLU A 71 8.01 -5.27 5.80
C GLU A 71 6.93 -5.70 4.82
N LEU A 72 6.42 -4.78 4.01
CA LEU A 72 5.38 -5.10 3.04
C LEU A 72 5.89 -6.05 1.96
N LEU A 73 7.08 -5.78 1.44
CA LEU A 73 7.66 -6.58 0.36
C LEU A 73 7.95 -8.02 0.80
N HIS A 74 8.43 -8.21 2.03
CA HIS A 74 8.72 -9.55 2.55
C HIS A 74 7.48 -10.20 3.17
N GLY A 75 6.63 -9.39 3.81
CA GLY A 75 5.46 -9.89 4.53
C GLY A 75 4.39 -10.45 3.63
N VAL A 76 4.11 -9.80 2.51
CA VAL A 76 3.07 -10.27 1.58
C VAL A 76 3.42 -11.65 1.02
N PRO A 77 4.61 -11.87 0.44
CA PRO A 77 4.95 -13.22 -0.02
C PRO A 77 4.98 -14.27 1.10
N SER A 78 5.46 -13.89 2.29
CA SER A 78 5.52 -14.83 3.42
C SER A 78 4.15 -15.28 3.89
N HIS A 79 3.13 -14.43 3.71
CA HIS A 79 1.76 -14.69 4.16
C HIS A 79 0.80 -14.83 3.00
N LYS A 80 1.31 -15.17 1.82
CA LYS A 80 0.51 -15.23 0.59
C LYS A 80 -0.73 -16.10 0.74
N THR A 81 -0.59 -17.29 1.30
CA THR A 81 -1.72 -18.21 1.45
C THR A 81 -2.79 -17.65 2.38
N GLU A 82 -2.39 -17.10 3.50
CA GLU A 82 -3.32 -16.48 4.45
C GLU A 82 -4.02 -15.28 3.82
N ILE A 83 -3.26 -14.45 3.12
CA ILE A 83 -3.78 -13.26 2.44
C ILE A 83 -4.80 -13.65 1.38
N ASP A 84 -4.44 -14.57 0.50
CA ASP A 84 -5.31 -15.00 -0.60
C ASP A 84 -6.56 -15.72 -0.09
N THR A 85 -6.43 -16.48 0.99
CA THR A 85 -7.57 -17.15 1.62
C THR A 85 -8.56 -16.13 2.19
N ALA A 86 -8.07 -15.06 2.79
CA ALA A 86 -8.93 -13.98 3.31
C ALA A 86 -9.58 -13.19 2.18
N LEU A 87 -8.85 -12.97 1.10
CA LEU A 87 -9.26 -12.11 -0.01
C LEU A 87 -10.30 -12.78 -0.90
N ALA A 88 -10.12 -14.08 -1.19
CA ALA A 88 -10.93 -14.80 -2.18
C ALA A 88 -12.45 -14.68 -1.98
N PRO A 89 -13.00 -14.81 -0.75
CA PRO A 89 -14.46 -14.69 -0.57
C PRO A 89 -15.03 -13.31 -0.89
N CYS A 90 -14.18 -12.29 -0.96
CA CYS A 90 -14.61 -10.93 -1.26
C CYS A 90 -14.56 -10.60 -2.75
N LEU A 91 -14.13 -11.55 -3.58
CA LEU A 91 -14.00 -11.37 -5.03
C LEU A 91 -15.13 -12.09 -5.75
N ASP A 92 -15.57 -11.52 -6.88
CA ASP A 92 -16.53 -12.16 -7.79
C ASP A 92 -15.82 -13.01 -8.86
N ILE A 93 -14.50 -12.87 -8.96
CA ILE A 93 -13.66 -13.63 -9.91
C ILE A 93 -12.54 -14.30 -9.13
N THR A 94 -11.81 -15.20 -9.77
CA THR A 94 -10.68 -15.86 -9.12
C THR A 94 -9.49 -14.92 -9.01
N ILE A 95 -8.59 -15.21 -8.08
CA ILE A 95 -7.36 -14.42 -7.91
C ILE A 95 -6.55 -14.40 -9.21
N GLU A 96 -6.52 -15.51 -9.93
CA GLU A 96 -5.79 -15.64 -11.18
C GLU A 96 -6.35 -14.76 -12.30
N GLU A 97 -7.64 -14.42 -12.22
CA GLU A 97 -8.29 -13.55 -13.20
C GLU A 97 -8.14 -12.08 -12.91
N LEU A 98 -7.64 -11.72 -11.72
CA LEU A 98 -7.48 -10.32 -11.34
C LEU A 98 -6.40 -9.63 -12.16
N ASP A 99 -6.60 -8.34 -12.42
CA ASP A 99 -5.55 -7.49 -12.93
C ASP A 99 -4.35 -7.55 -11.96
N PRO A 100 -3.13 -7.83 -12.44
CA PRO A 100 -1.98 -7.99 -11.56
C PRO A 100 -1.64 -6.78 -10.70
N VAL A 101 -1.92 -5.57 -11.17
CA VAL A 101 -1.68 -4.35 -10.40
C VAL A 101 -2.68 -4.27 -9.24
N GLU A 102 -3.96 -4.51 -9.53
CA GLU A 102 -5.00 -4.50 -8.50
C GLU A 102 -4.78 -5.62 -7.50
N LEU A 103 -4.30 -6.78 -7.96
CA LEU A 103 -3.95 -7.87 -7.06
C LEU A 103 -2.82 -7.47 -6.10
N ALA A 104 -1.79 -6.80 -6.59
CA ALA A 104 -0.70 -6.32 -5.74
C ALA A 104 -1.24 -5.38 -4.66
N ILE A 105 -2.11 -4.45 -5.04
CA ILE A 105 -2.71 -3.49 -4.11
C ILE A 105 -3.57 -4.21 -3.08
N LEU A 106 -4.42 -5.15 -3.51
CA LEU A 106 -5.30 -5.88 -2.61
C LEU A 106 -4.52 -6.77 -1.66
N ARG A 107 -3.46 -7.42 -2.11
CA ARG A 107 -2.60 -8.23 -1.24
C ARG A 107 -1.90 -7.38 -0.19
N LEU A 108 -1.39 -6.21 -0.60
CA LEU A 108 -0.74 -5.29 0.33
C LEU A 108 -1.73 -4.79 1.38
N SER A 109 -2.92 -4.37 0.95
CA SER A 109 -3.96 -3.88 1.87
C SER A 109 -4.43 -4.98 2.81
N THR A 110 -4.60 -6.19 2.31
CA THR A 110 -4.98 -7.34 3.13
C THR A 110 -3.93 -7.64 4.18
N TYR A 111 -2.65 -7.58 3.79
CA TYR A 111 -1.55 -7.74 4.74
C TYR A 111 -1.66 -6.73 5.88
N GLU A 112 -1.88 -5.45 5.56
CA GLU A 112 -1.99 -4.42 6.58
C GLU A 112 -3.19 -4.67 7.50
N LEU A 113 -4.32 -5.09 6.95
CA LEU A 113 -5.49 -5.42 7.77
C LEU A 113 -5.21 -6.61 8.72
N LEU A 114 -4.49 -7.62 8.24
CA LEU A 114 -4.18 -8.81 9.02
C LEU A 114 -3.06 -8.61 10.04
N LYS A 115 -2.01 -7.90 9.67
CA LYS A 115 -0.76 -7.90 10.43
C LYS A 115 -0.37 -6.56 11.04
N ARG A 116 -1.03 -5.48 10.68
CA ARG A 116 -0.73 -4.15 11.20
C ARG A 116 -1.95 -3.54 11.86
N ALA A 117 -2.28 -4.10 13.03
CA ALA A 117 -3.45 -3.66 13.82
C ALA A 117 -3.35 -2.19 14.24
N ASP A 118 -2.13 -1.63 14.30
CA ASP A 118 -1.89 -0.22 14.61
C ASP A 118 -2.31 0.72 13.48
N VAL A 119 -2.42 0.21 12.24
CA VAL A 119 -2.89 1.01 11.11
C VAL A 119 -4.41 0.94 11.07
N PRO A 120 -5.13 2.05 11.26
CA PRO A 120 -6.59 2.03 11.22
C PRO A 120 -7.13 1.47 9.92
N TYR A 121 -8.22 0.70 9.99
CA TYR A 121 -8.76 0.06 8.78
C TYR A 121 -9.14 1.09 7.73
N ARG A 122 -9.61 2.28 8.14
CA ARG A 122 -9.98 3.33 7.20
C ARG A 122 -8.77 3.88 6.45
N VAL A 123 -7.63 3.95 7.13
CA VAL A 123 -6.38 4.34 6.48
C VAL A 123 -5.99 3.30 5.43
N VAL A 124 -6.10 2.01 5.78
CA VAL A 124 -5.79 0.95 4.82
C VAL A 124 -6.66 1.07 3.57
N ILE A 125 -7.97 1.25 3.74
CA ILE A 125 -8.89 1.39 2.61
C ILE A 125 -8.54 2.61 1.77
N ASN A 126 -8.36 3.77 2.41
CA ASN A 126 -8.08 5.02 1.70
C ASN A 126 -6.76 4.95 0.94
N GLU A 127 -5.72 4.36 1.53
CA GLU A 127 -4.43 4.22 0.86
C GLU A 127 -4.52 3.22 -0.31
N GLY A 128 -5.29 2.15 -0.15
CA GLY A 128 -5.54 1.21 -1.25
C GLY A 128 -6.23 1.89 -2.43
N ILE A 129 -7.23 2.73 -2.17
CA ILE A 129 -7.92 3.49 -3.21
C ILE A 129 -6.95 4.43 -3.91
N GLU A 130 -6.11 5.14 -3.16
CA GLU A 130 -5.13 6.05 -3.76
C GLU A 130 -4.11 5.33 -4.63
N LEU A 131 -3.65 4.16 -4.18
CA LEU A 131 -2.75 3.32 -4.99
C LEU A 131 -3.42 2.91 -6.31
N ALA A 132 -4.70 2.53 -6.25
CA ALA A 132 -5.43 2.14 -7.45
C ALA A 132 -5.63 3.32 -8.41
N LYS A 133 -5.79 4.53 -7.90
CA LYS A 133 -5.88 5.73 -8.74
C LYS A 133 -4.57 6.02 -9.46
N VAL A 134 -3.44 5.72 -8.82
CA VAL A 134 -2.10 5.97 -9.41
C VAL A 134 -1.72 4.88 -10.39
N TYR A 135 -1.94 3.62 -10.04
CA TYR A 135 -1.40 2.49 -10.80
C TYR A 135 -2.43 1.63 -11.50
N GLY A 136 -3.68 1.67 -11.07
CA GLY A 136 -4.72 0.80 -11.59
C GLY A 136 -5.35 1.29 -12.88
N SER A 137 -6.29 0.49 -13.39
CA SER A 137 -7.11 0.85 -14.53
C SER A 137 -8.07 1.99 -14.17
N THR A 138 -8.75 2.53 -15.19
CA THR A 138 -9.64 3.70 -15.04
C THR A 138 -10.63 3.55 -13.88
N ASP A 139 -11.25 2.37 -13.74
CA ASP A 139 -12.22 2.11 -12.66
C ASP A 139 -11.68 1.18 -11.57
N GLY A 140 -10.37 0.92 -11.59
CA GLY A 140 -9.75 0.01 -10.64
C GLY A 140 -9.94 0.43 -9.20
N HIS A 141 -9.93 1.74 -8.93
CA HIS A 141 -10.12 2.25 -7.57
C HIS A 141 -11.52 1.93 -7.01
N LYS A 142 -12.54 1.88 -7.87
CA LYS A 142 -13.89 1.50 -7.45
C LYS A 142 -13.95 0.03 -7.09
N PHE A 143 -13.27 -0.81 -7.86
CA PHE A 143 -13.18 -2.23 -7.59
C PHE A 143 -12.44 -2.49 -6.27
N VAL A 144 -11.29 -1.87 -6.09
CA VAL A 144 -10.49 -2.00 -4.87
C VAL A 144 -11.30 -1.55 -3.66
N ASN A 145 -11.98 -0.40 -3.76
CA ASN A 145 -12.83 0.09 -2.68
C ASN A 145 -13.91 -0.94 -2.32
N GLY A 146 -14.61 -1.48 -3.32
CA GLY A 146 -15.66 -2.46 -3.09
C GLY A 146 -15.16 -3.72 -2.39
N VAL A 147 -14.00 -4.23 -2.81
CA VAL A 147 -13.41 -5.41 -2.19
C VAL A 147 -13.00 -5.12 -0.74
N LEU A 148 -12.30 -4.00 -0.51
CA LEU A 148 -11.84 -3.66 0.85
C LEU A 148 -12.99 -3.36 1.80
N ASP A 149 -14.10 -2.81 1.30
CA ASP A 149 -15.30 -2.60 2.12
C ASP A 149 -15.91 -3.91 2.58
N LYS A 150 -15.79 -4.97 1.81
CA LYS A 150 -16.24 -6.31 2.21
C LYS A 150 -15.24 -6.98 3.16
N LEU A 151 -13.96 -6.75 2.94
CA LEU A 151 -12.89 -7.43 3.65
C LEU A 151 -12.69 -6.87 5.06
N ALA A 152 -12.74 -5.54 5.23
CA ALA A 152 -12.45 -4.91 6.50
C ALA A 152 -13.35 -5.40 7.65
N PRO A 153 -14.68 -5.52 7.48
CA PRO A 153 -15.51 -6.04 8.56
C PRO A 153 -15.18 -7.47 8.97
N ARG A 154 -14.63 -8.26 8.07
CA ARG A 154 -14.24 -9.64 8.36
C ARG A 154 -12.95 -9.71 9.17
N LEU A 155 -12.00 -8.84 8.87
CA LEU A 155 -10.68 -8.86 9.50
C LEU A 155 -10.53 -7.91 10.67
N ARG A 156 -11.37 -6.89 10.73
CA ARG A 156 -11.35 -5.85 11.75
C ARG A 156 -12.76 -5.62 12.33
N GLU A 157 -13.46 -6.70 12.65
CA GLU A 157 -14.86 -6.63 13.05
C GLU A 157 -15.12 -5.66 14.19
N ALA A 158 -14.36 -5.76 15.26
CA ALA A 158 -14.54 -4.90 16.43
C ALA A 158 -14.28 -3.43 16.13
N GLU A 159 -13.24 -3.17 15.34
CA GLU A 159 -12.86 -1.81 14.96
C GLU A 159 -13.93 -1.17 14.06
N VAL A 160 -14.41 -1.91 13.07
CA VAL A 160 -15.45 -1.42 12.16
C VAL A 160 -16.75 -1.13 12.91
N LYS A 161 -17.16 -2.03 13.81
CA LYS A 161 -18.36 -1.82 14.63
C LYS A 161 -18.22 -0.61 15.54
N ALA A 162 -17.06 -0.43 16.17
CA ALA A 162 -16.81 0.71 17.03
C ALA A 162 -16.90 2.04 16.28
N TYR A 163 -16.39 2.07 15.05
CA TYR A 163 -16.43 3.27 14.23
C TYR A 163 -17.85 3.64 13.81
N LYS A 164 -18.70 2.65 13.53
CA LYS A 164 -20.08 2.89 13.05
C LYS A 164 -21.05 3.26 14.15
N ARG A 165 -20.65 3.19 15.40
CA ARG A 165 -21.44 3.69 16.51
C ARG A 165 -21.40 5.22 16.54
#